data_379b542230f9d13dce5dac03be468798
#
_entry.id   379b542230f9d13dce5dac03be468798
#
_cell.length_a   1.000
_cell.length_b   1.000
_cell.length_c   1.000
_cell.angle_alpha   90.00
_cell.angle_beta   90.00
_cell.angle_gamma   90.00
#
_symmetry.space_group_name_H-M   'P 1'
#
loop_
_entity.id
_entity.type
_entity.pdbx_description
1 polymer ?
#
loop_
_entity_poly.entity_id
_entity_poly.type
_entity_poly.pdbx_seq_one_letter_code
_entity_poly.pdbx_strand_id
1 'polypeptide(L)'
;PVIVSAYVGLAERAAELAVNASIGKAHVAPAIGSMLNDLASARLAHDDMIRVVDNLAFTPAMSITNAVLTRKSIAAKGAKSVVEAASDIVGGSGFFRGHPLEQIIRDIRAIHFHPLPERIQQSFSGRLAIGLEPIEER
;
A
#
# COMPACT_ATOMS: atom_id res chain seq x y z
N PRO A 1 -3.27 -0.95 -11.56
CA PRO A 1 -2.74 0.29 -10.97
C PRO A 1 -3.82 1.16 -10.35
N VAL A 2 -4.91 1.47 -11.09
CA VAL A 2 -5.94 2.46 -10.70
C VAL A 2 -6.49 2.28 -9.28
N ILE A 3 -6.83 1.06 -8.86
CA ILE A 3 -7.35 0.81 -7.52
C ILE A 3 -6.29 1.03 -6.42
N VAL A 4 -5.02 0.76 -6.73
CA VAL A 4 -3.90 0.96 -5.80
C VAL A 4 -3.63 2.44 -5.59
N SER A 5 -3.86 3.29 -6.60
CA SER A 5 -3.74 4.76 -6.47
C SER A 5 -4.61 5.32 -5.35
N ALA A 6 -5.84 4.82 -5.21
CA ALA A 6 -6.74 5.25 -4.15
C ALA A 6 -6.16 4.95 -2.76
N TYR A 7 -5.55 3.79 -2.57
CA TYR A 7 -4.96 3.40 -1.28
C TYR A 7 -3.65 4.11 -0.97
N VAL A 8 -2.84 4.39 -1.99
CA VAL A 8 -1.66 5.27 -1.82
C VAL A 8 -2.11 6.67 -1.43
N GLY A 9 -3.16 7.21 -2.05
CA GLY A 9 -3.75 8.50 -1.66
C GLY A 9 -4.28 8.53 -0.21
N LEU A 10 -4.90 7.44 0.27
CA LEU A 10 -5.30 7.32 1.67
C LEU A 10 -4.08 7.35 2.61
N ALA A 11 -2.99 6.65 2.26
CA ALA A 11 -1.75 6.67 3.03
C ALA A 11 -1.10 8.06 3.02
N GLU A 12 -1.08 8.76 1.89
CA GLU A 12 -0.61 10.14 1.79
C GLU A 12 -1.37 11.08 2.72
N ARG A 13 -2.70 10.97 2.71
CA ARG A 13 -3.53 11.78 3.59
C ARG A 13 -3.32 11.45 5.07
N ALA A 14 -3.16 10.19 5.42
CA ALA A 14 -2.84 9.78 6.79
C ALA A 14 -1.49 10.35 7.25
N ALA A 15 -0.46 10.26 6.39
CA ALA A 15 0.86 10.83 6.68
C ALA A 15 0.80 12.35 6.87
N GLU A 16 0.06 13.07 6.03
CA GLU A 16 -0.14 14.51 6.17
C GLU A 16 -0.79 14.87 7.52
N LEU A 17 -1.82 14.13 7.92
CA LEU A 17 -2.49 14.35 9.22
C LEU A 17 -1.52 14.12 10.39
N ALA A 18 -0.71 13.06 10.35
CA ALA A 18 0.27 12.76 11.37
C ALA A 18 1.38 13.80 11.44
N VAL A 19 1.89 14.25 10.30
CA VAL A 19 2.92 15.31 10.24
C VAL A 19 2.37 16.61 10.82
N ASN A 20 1.17 17.02 10.41
CA ASN A 20 0.54 18.26 10.90
C ASN A 20 0.30 18.22 12.41
N ALA A 21 -0.14 17.07 12.96
CA ALA A 21 -0.34 16.88 14.39
C ALA A 21 0.99 16.88 15.19
N SER A 22 2.12 16.75 14.51
CA SER A 22 3.44 16.57 15.11
C SER A 22 4.35 17.80 15.03
N ILE A 23 3.88 18.89 14.40
CA ILE A 23 4.69 20.10 14.23
C ILE A 23 5.20 20.59 15.59
N GLY A 24 6.52 20.78 15.69
CA GLY A 24 7.19 21.22 16.92
C GLY A 24 7.43 20.12 17.97
N LYS A 25 7.06 18.86 17.72
CA LYS A 25 7.21 17.73 18.65
C LYS A 25 8.44 16.86 18.27
N ALA A 26 9.62 17.26 18.72
CA ALA A 26 10.88 16.59 18.35
C ALA A 26 10.92 15.09 18.71
N HIS A 27 10.23 14.67 19.77
CA HIS A 27 10.24 13.29 20.26
C HIS A 27 9.58 12.29 19.29
N VAL A 28 8.70 12.74 18.38
CA VAL A 28 8.05 11.87 17.39
C VAL A 28 8.80 11.84 16.04
N ALA A 29 9.88 12.62 15.89
CA ALA A 29 10.61 12.71 14.63
C ALA A 29 11.08 11.35 14.07
N PRO A 30 11.61 10.40 14.87
CA PRO A 30 11.97 9.08 14.35
C PRO A 30 10.76 8.30 13.80
N ALA A 31 9.60 8.36 14.47
CA ALA A 31 8.38 7.69 14.00
C ALA A 31 7.86 8.31 12.69
N ILE A 32 7.89 9.63 12.57
CA ILE A 32 7.57 10.33 11.31
C ILE A 32 8.53 9.89 10.20
N GLY A 33 9.84 9.83 10.45
CA GLY A 33 10.83 9.39 9.46
C GLY A 33 10.57 7.97 8.96
N SER A 34 10.27 7.04 9.88
CA SER A 34 9.92 5.66 9.53
C SER A 34 8.64 5.59 8.68
N MET A 35 7.60 6.30 9.08
CA MET A 35 6.35 6.39 8.32
C MET A 35 6.56 6.93 6.90
N LEU A 36 7.41 7.94 6.73
CA LEU A 36 7.72 8.52 5.42
C LEU A 36 8.52 7.55 4.54
N ASN A 37 9.37 6.68 5.11
CA ASN A 37 10.04 5.61 4.37
C ASN A 37 9.03 4.57 3.84
N ASP A 38 8.04 4.19 4.65
CA ASP A 38 6.97 3.29 4.22
C ASP A 38 6.12 3.92 3.11
N LEU A 39 5.83 5.22 3.22
CA LEU A 39 5.13 5.96 2.18
C LEU A 39 5.92 6.01 0.87
N ALA A 40 7.23 6.24 0.95
CA ALA A 40 8.12 6.20 -0.20
C ALA A 40 8.10 4.82 -0.87
N SER A 41 8.14 3.74 -0.09
CA SER A 41 8.03 2.37 -0.60
C SER A 41 6.72 2.11 -1.35
N ALA A 42 5.60 2.58 -0.79
CA ALA A 42 4.29 2.46 -1.42
C ALA A 42 4.21 3.22 -2.75
N ARG A 43 4.72 4.46 -2.78
CA ARG A 43 4.77 5.30 -4.00
C ARG A 43 5.65 4.68 -5.07
N LEU A 44 6.88 4.30 -4.74
CA LEU A 44 7.81 3.68 -5.70
C LEU A 44 7.22 2.40 -6.33
N ALA A 45 6.57 1.56 -5.52
CA ALA A 45 5.93 0.35 -6.02
C ALA A 45 4.74 0.68 -6.95
N HIS A 46 3.94 1.70 -6.61
CA HIS A 46 2.83 2.15 -7.44
C HIS A 46 3.30 2.76 -8.76
N ASP A 47 4.30 3.64 -8.73
CA ASP A 47 4.84 4.29 -9.92
C ASP A 47 5.47 3.27 -10.87
N ASP A 48 6.21 2.31 -10.32
CA ASP A 48 6.78 1.22 -11.12
C ASP A 48 5.69 0.28 -11.66
N MET A 49 4.56 0.11 -10.97
CA MET A 49 3.41 -0.62 -11.50
C MET A 49 2.83 0.08 -12.75
N ILE A 50 2.71 1.41 -12.74
CA ILE A 50 2.24 2.19 -13.89
C ILE A 50 3.23 2.06 -15.05
N ARG A 51 4.52 2.14 -14.76
CA ARG A 51 5.60 1.99 -15.76
C ARG A 51 5.56 0.60 -16.42
N VAL A 52 5.40 -0.46 -15.63
CA VAL A 52 5.36 -1.85 -16.13
C VAL A 52 4.20 -2.11 -17.08
N VAL A 53 3.08 -1.42 -16.89
CA VAL A 53 1.91 -1.54 -17.76
C VAL A 53 1.85 -0.46 -18.86
N ASP A 54 2.93 0.28 -19.05
CA ASP A 54 3.05 1.32 -20.07
C ASP A 54 1.81 2.23 -20.16
N ASN A 55 1.41 2.82 -19.03
CA ASN A 55 0.17 3.59 -18.91
C ASN A 55 -1.09 2.87 -19.42
N LEU A 56 -1.17 1.55 -19.22
CA LEU A 56 -2.26 0.67 -19.67
C LEU A 56 -2.23 0.30 -21.16
N ALA A 57 -1.15 0.61 -21.88
CA ALA A 57 -0.94 0.24 -23.28
C ALA A 57 -0.16 -1.08 -23.44
N PHE A 58 -0.20 -1.96 -22.45
CA PHE A 58 0.57 -3.21 -22.42
C PHE A 58 -0.10 -4.34 -23.19
N THR A 59 0.73 -5.28 -23.66
CA THR A 59 0.24 -6.58 -24.13
C THR A 59 0.18 -7.56 -22.97
N PRO A 60 -0.98 -8.23 -22.72
CA PRO A 60 -1.11 -9.18 -21.65
C PRO A 60 -0.06 -10.29 -21.72
N ALA A 61 0.68 -10.47 -20.62
CA ALA A 61 1.67 -11.53 -20.45
C ALA A 61 1.76 -11.94 -18.98
N MET A 62 2.11 -13.20 -18.72
CA MET A 62 2.23 -13.73 -17.37
C MET A 62 3.29 -12.97 -16.55
N SER A 63 4.39 -12.58 -17.19
CA SER A 63 5.45 -11.77 -16.57
C SER A 63 4.96 -10.39 -16.13
N ILE A 64 4.13 -9.73 -16.94
CA ILE A 64 3.53 -8.43 -16.61
C ILE A 64 2.53 -8.61 -15.46
N THR A 65 1.69 -9.64 -15.53
CA THR A 65 0.74 -9.96 -14.45
C THR A 65 1.47 -10.15 -13.12
N ASN A 66 2.52 -10.97 -13.10
CA ASN A 66 3.33 -11.19 -11.91
C ASN A 66 3.99 -9.91 -11.40
N ALA A 67 4.55 -9.11 -12.29
CA ALA A 67 5.17 -7.85 -11.96
C ALA A 67 4.17 -6.86 -11.31
N VAL A 68 2.97 -6.74 -11.86
CA VAL A 68 1.90 -5.88 -11.32
C VAL A 68 1.44 -6.38 -9.94
N LEU A 69 1.21 -7.68 -9.79
CA LEU A 69 0.73 -8.27 -8.54
C LEU A 69 1.76 -8.14 -7.40
N THR A 70 3.03 -8.31 -7.71
CA THR A 70 4.11 -8.12 -6.73
C THR A 70 4.17 -6.67 -6.25
N ARG A 71 4.10 -5.71 -7.17
CA ARG A 71 4.10 -4.27 -6.85
C ARG A 71 2.87 -3.86 -6.07
N LYS A 72 1.71 -4.40 -6.43
CA LYS A 72 0.47 -4.23 -5.65
C LYS A 72 0.68 -4.65 -4.20
N SER A 73 1.30 -5.79 -3.95
CA SER A 73 1.52 -6.29 -2.59
C SER A 73 2.50 -5.41 -1.81
N ILE A 74 3.56 -4.91 -2.45
CA ILE A 74 4.51 -3.97 -1.84
C ILE A 74 3.81 -2.65 -1.49
N ALA A 75 3.07 -2.07 -2.45
CA ALA A 75 2.33 -0.83 -2.23
C ALA A 75 1.28 -0.97 -1.12
N ALA A 76 0.55 -2.08 -1.10
CA ALA A 76 -0.46 -2.38 -0.08
C ALA A 76 0.16 -2.48 1.32
N LYS A 77 1.30 -3.14 1.45
CA LYS A 77 2.02 -3.26 2.72
C LYS A 77 2.49 -1.90 3.21
N GLY A 78 3.15 -1.11 2.35
CA GLY A 78 3.62 0.23 2.71
C GLY A 78 2.47 1.16 3.08
N ALA A 79 1.40 1.21 2.28
CA ALA A 79 0.25 2.06 2.55
C ALA A 79 -0.42 1.73 3.90
N LYS A 80 -0.55 0.46 4.25
CA LYS A 80 -1.06 0.04 5.57
C LYS A 80 -0.13 0.46 6.70
N SER A 81 1.18 0.18 6.59
CA SER A 81 2.16 0.61 7.57
C SER A 81 2.09 2.11 7.85
N VAL A 82 1.93 2.92 6.81
CA VAL A 82 1.75 4.38 6.94
C VAL A 82 0.53 4.72 7.78
N VAL A 83 -0.63 4.10 7.50
CA VAL A 83 -1.88 4.40 8.23
C VAL A 83 -1.79 3.93 9.69
N GLU A 84 -1.17 2.79 9.96
CA GLU A 84 -0.91 2.30 11.31
C GLU A 84 0.01 3.26 12.08
N ALA A 85 1.15 3.64 11.50
CA ALA A 85 2.07 4.61 12.10
C ALA A 85 1.41 5.98 12.33
N ALA A 86 0.63 6.47 11.37
CA ALA A 86 -0.12 7.71 11.51
C ALA A 86 -1.12 7.66 12.68
N SER A 87 -1.78 6.51 12.87
CA SER A 87 -2.70 6.29 13.98
C SER A 87 -2.00 6.35 15.34
N ASP A 88 -0.84 5.73 15.44
CA ASP A 88 -0.03 5.74 16.67
C ASP A 88 0.49 7.16 17.00
N ILE A 89 0.93 7.90 15.96
CA ILE A 89 1.45 9.26 16.11
C ILE A 89 0.34 10.24 16.51
N VAL A 90 -0.82 10.17 15.87
CA VAL A 90 -1.98 11.03 16.18
C VAL A 90 -2.61 10.64 17.52
N GLY A 91 -2.55 9.36 17.88
CA GLY A 91 -3.09 8.82 19.10
C GLY A 91 -4.63 8.78 19.14
N GLY A 92 -5.19 8.73 20.35
CA GLY A 92 -6.63 8.51 20.57
C GLY A 92 -7.57 9.48 19.86
N SER A 93 -7.13 10.70 19.56
CA SER A 93 -7.94 11.67 18.81
C SER A 93 -8.31 11.19 17.41
N GLY A 94 -7.45 10.37 16.78
CA GLY A 94 -7.68 9.79 15.46
C GLY A 94 -8.82 8.77 15.39
N PHE A 95 -9.30 8.27 16.52
CA PHE A 95 -10.40 7.28 16.59
C PHE A 95 -11.80 7.90 16.69
N PHE A 96 -11.89 9.20 16.98
CA PHE A 96 -13.20 9.81 17.12
C PHE A 96 -13.85 10.07 15.77
N ARG A 97 -15.16 9.78 15.67
CA ARG A 97 -15.97 10.14 14.52
C ARG A 97 -15.85 11.65 14.27
N GLY A 98 -15.59 12.02 13.03
CA GLY A 98 -15.32 13.40 12.64
C GLY A 98 -13.82 13.70 12.48
N HIS A 99 -12.90 12.86 12.97
CA HIS A 99 -11.49 12.96 12.60
C HIS A 99 -11.25 12.19 11.29
N PRO A 100 -10.64 12.82 10.26
CA PRO A 100 -10.46 12.18 8.94
C PRO A 100 -9.70 10.84 9.00
N LEU A 101 -8.82 10.67 9.96
CA LEU A 101 -8.02 9.44 10.12
C LEU A 101 -8.87 8.22 10.46
N GLU A 102 -9.97 8.38 11.21
CA GLU A 102 -10.88 7.26 11.56
C GLU A 102 -11.40 6.56 10.29
N GLN A 103 -11.84 7.35 9.32
CA GLN A 103 -12.31 6.80 8.06
C GLN A 103 -11.17 6.12 7.28
N ILE A 104 -10.00 6.74 7.23
CA ILE A 104 -8.83 6.18 6.54
C ILE A 104 -8.40 4.84 7.15
N ILE A 105 -8.39 4.72 8.48
CA ILE A 105 -8.08 3.46 9.20
C ILE A 105 -9.01 2.33 8.78
N ARG A 106 -10.29 2.62 8.60
CA ARG A 106 -11.28 1.65 8.15
C ARG A 106 -11.09 1.30 6.68
N ASP A 107 -10.97 2.31 5.84
CA ASP A 107 -11.00 2.15 4.38
C ASP A 107 -9.74 1.50 3.84
N ILE A 108 -8.56 1.75 4.44
CA ILE A 108 -7.29 1.11 4.02
C ILE A 108 -7.35 -0.42 4.09
N ARG A 109 -8.17 -0.98 4.96
CA ARG A 109 -8.28 -2.44 5.12
C ARG A 109 -8.84 -3.13 3.88
N ALA A 110 -9.62 -2.44 3.07
CA ALA A 110 -10.21 -2.98 1.86
C ALA A 110 -9.17 -3.40 0.80
N ILE A 111 -7.95 -2.87 0.86
CA ILE A 111 -6.86 -3.23 -0.06
C ILE A 111 -6.52 -4.74 -0.03
N HIS A 112 -6.78 -5.42 1.09
CA HIS A 112 -6.55 -6.86 1.22
C HIS A 112 -7.49 -7.72 0.37
N PHE A 113 -8.70 -7.21 0.11
CA PHE A 113 -9.75 -7.96 -0.58
C PHE A 113 -9.70 -7.80 -2.10
N HIS A 114 -8.90 -6.85 -2.59
CA HIS A 114 -8.74 -6.68 -4.04
C HIS A 114 -7.92 -7.81 -4.65
N PRO A 115 -8.29 -8.29 -5.85
CA PRO A 115 -7.60 -9.36 -6.54
C PRO A 115 -6.13 -9.01 -6.87
N LEU A 116 -5.22 -9.89 -6.63
CA LEU A 116 -5.31 -11.11 -5.85
C LEU A 116 -5.02 -10.80 -4.38
N PRO A 117 -5.69 -11.45 -3.41
CA PRO A 117 -5.26 -11.40 -2.02
C PRO A 117 -3.80 -11.81 -1.86
N GLU A 118 -3.10 -11.25 -0.88
CA GLU A 118 -1.64 -11.39 -0.73
C GLU A 118 -1.18 -12.84 -0.74
N ARG A 119 -1.87 -13.73 0.00
CA ARG A 119 -1.52 -15.16 0.06
C ARG A 119 -1.60 -15.84 -1.32
N ILE A 120 -2.61 -15.51 -2.11
CA ILE A 120 -2.80 -16.06 -3.45
C ILE A 120 -1.74 -15.49 -4.40
N GLN A 121 -1.44 -14.20 -4.29
CA GLN A 121 -0.36 -13.57 -5.05
C GLN A 121 1.01 -14.21 -4.74
N GLN A 122 1.31 -14.47 -3.46
CA GLN A 122 2.57 -15.11 -3.06
C GLN A 122 2.70 -16.52 -3.66
N SER A 123 1.62 -17.31 -3.63
CA SER A 123 1.59 -18.62 -4.29
C SER A 123 1.82 -18.51 -5.79
N PHE A 124 1.10 -17.59 -6.44
CA PHE A 124 1.24 -17.31 -7.88
C PHE A 124 2.70 -16.98 -8.26
N SER A 125 3.30 -16.02 -7.57
CA SER A 125 4.68 -15.58 -7.85
C SER A 125 5.70 -16.65 -7.52
N GLY A 126 5.52 -17.37 -6.41
CA GLY A 126 6.41 -18.45 -5.99
C GLY A 126 6.39 -19.62 -6.97
N ARG A 127 5.21 -20.04 -7.43
CA ARG A 127 5.05 -21.12 -8.42
C ARG A 127 5.74 -20.76 -9.74
N LEU A 128 5.53 -19.54 -10.23
CA LEU A 128 6.25 -19.07 -11.42
C LEU A 128 7.78 -19.12 -11.26
N ALA A 129 8.28 -18.69 -10.11
CA ALA A 129 9.71 -18.63 -9.84
C ALA A 129 10.39 -20.02 -9.84
N ILE A 130 9.66 -21.06 -9.48
CA ILE A 130 10.16 -22.46 -9.44
C ILE A 130 9.70 -23.29 -10.65
N GLY A 131 9.15 -22.64 -11.69
CA GLY A 131 8.79 -23.29 -12.95
C GLY A 131 7.49 -24.12 -12.92
N LEU A 132 6.59 -23.82 -11.99
CA LEU A 132 5.27 -24.45 -11.93
C LEU A 132 4.19 -23.57 -12.56
N GLU A 133 3.10 -24.18 -12.99
CA GLU A 133 1.92 -23.44 -13.43
C GLU A 133 1.42 -22.50 -12.31
N PRO A 134 1.16 -21.21 -12.61
CA PRO A 134 0.88 -20.20 -11.58
C PRO A 134 -0.45 -20.41 -10.86
N ILE A 135 -1.39 -21.12 -11.48
CA ILE A 135 -2.72 -21.44 -10.94
C ILE A 135 -2.83 -22.96 -10.89
N GLU A 136 -3.25 -23.51 -9.75
CA GLU A 136 -3.59 -24.94 -9.68
C GLU A 136 -4.90 -25.20 -10.41
N GLU A 137 -4.90 -26.13 -11.33
CA GLU A 137 -6.14 -26.70 -11.83
C GLU A 137 -6.85 -27.41 -10.66
N ARG A 138 -8.08 -27.05 -10.40
CA ARG A 138 -8.92 -27.66 -9.37
C ARG A 138 -9.56 -28.93 -9.90
#